data_26a8bcfec6716bbaee5a8bf7ce431cf3
#
_entry.id   26a8bcfec6716bbaee5a8bf7ce431cf3
#
_cell.length_a   1.000
_cell.length_b   1.000
_cell.length_c   1.000
_cell.angle_alpha   90.00
_cell.angle_beta   90.00
_cell.angle_gamma   90.00
#
_symmetry.space_group_name_H-M   'P 1'
#
loop_
_entity.id
_entity.type
_entity.pdbx_description
1 polymer ?
#
loop_
_entity_poly.entity_id
_entity_poly.type
_entity_poly.pdbx_seq_one_letter_code
_entity_poly.pdbx_strand_id
1 'polypeptide(L)'
;MMLKVKPFQETLHANTCGPASLKIVLDYYGTYKTEKELAKICKISKKLGTNDKGIKNAAEKLGFKVTIKNNSTFSDIQEWLKKKVPVIVDWFTRGRSDYSDSETSDGHYSVVMGLDNKFIYLQDPEIGKARKIKRNDFMRVWFDFEGPHIKSIKAKDLIIRQIIAIHK
;
A
#
# COMPACT_ATOMS: atom_id res chain seq x y z
N MET A 1 -3.83 -10.28 -15.39
CA MET A 1 -3.42 -8.99 -15.99
C MET A 1 -2.30 -8.41 -15.15
N MET A 2 -1.28 -7.81 -15.79
CA MET A 2 -0.11 -7.23 -15.13
C MET A 2 0.12 -5.82 -15.67
N LEU A 3 0.19 -4.82 -14.80
CA LEU A 3 0.52 -3.44 -15.16
C LEU A 3 2.04 -3.24 -15.10
N LYS A 4 2.56 -2.36 -15.95
CA LYS A 4 4.00 -2.00 -15.95
C LYS A 4 4.26 -0.89 -14.91
N VAL A 5 4.25 -1.27 -13.65
CA VAL A 5 4.52 -0.37 -12.52
C VAL A 5 6.01 -0.45 -12.17
N LYS A 6 6.70 0.69 -12.18
CA LYS A 6 8.13 0.76 -11.85
C LYS A 6 8.36 0.55 -10.35
N PRO A 7 9.40 -0.17 -9.95
CA PRO A 7 9.76 -0.30 -8.54
C PRO A 7 10.32 1.01 -7.98
N PHE A 8 10.13 1.21 -6.69
CA PHE A 8 10.80 2.23 -5.89
C PHE A 8 11.03 1.66 -4.49
N GLN A 9 12.23 1.86 -3.94
CA GLN A 9 12.53 1.48 -2.56
C GLN A 9 12.46 2.72 -1.66
N GLU A 10 11.76 2.61 -0.54
CA GLU A 10 11.73 3.66 0.48
C GLU A 10 13.14 3.94 1.01
N THR A 11 13.49 5.20 1.19
CA THR A 11 14.86 5.63 1.54
C THR A 11 14.95 6.53 2.76
N LEU A 12 13.85 7.16 3.16
CA LEU A 12 13.89 8.13 4.25
C LEU A 12 14.00 7.47 5.62
N HIS A 13 13.15 6.50 5.90
CA HIS A 13 13.16 5.66 7.11
C HIS A 13 12.10 4.56 7.00
N ALA A 14 12.08 3.64 7.97
CA ALA A 14 11.23 2.44 7.94
C ALA A 14 9.70 2.67 7.91
N ASN A 15 9.22 3.90 8.06
CA ASN A 15 7.78 4.20 8.12
C ASN A 15 7.30 5.03 6.92
N THR A 16 8.00 4.98 5.80
CA THR A 16 7.65 5.74 4.58
C THR A 16 7.01 4.89 3.49
N CYS A 17 6.55 3.68 3.80
CA CYS A 17 5.88 2.80 2.85
C CYS A 17 4.65 3.45 2.20
N GLY A 18 3.89 4.28 2.92
CA GLY A 18 2.75 5.03 2.37
C GLY A 18 3.16 6.05 1.31
N PRO A 19 4.00 7.05 1.61
CA PRO A 19 4.54 7.98 0.62
C PRO A 19 5.28 7.29 -0.54
N ALA A 20 6.03 6.23 -0.26
CA ALA A 20 6.72 5.47 -1.29
C ALA A 20 5.75 4.72 -2.22
N SER A 21 4.68 4.11 -1.67
CA SER A 21 3.61 3.51 -2.46
C SER A 21 2.86 4.55 -3.31
N LEU A 22 2.58 5.72 -2.72
CA LEU A 22 2.01 6.83 -3.48
C LEU A 22 2.93 7.26 -4.63
N LYS A 23 4.25 7.36 -4.38
CA LYS A 23 5.23 7.66 -5.42
C LYS A 23 5.18 6.66 -6.56
N ILE A 24 5.16 5.37 -6.26
CA ILE A 24 5.07 4.28 -7.25
C ILE A 24 3.84 4.48 -8.15
N VAL A 25 2.69 4.82 -7.57
CA VAL A 25 1.44 5.07 -8.33
C VAL A 25 1.54 6.35 -9.15
N LEU A 26 2.06 7.42 -8.59
CA LEU A 26 2.22 8.70 -9.31
C LEU A 26 3.21 8.58 -10.47
N ASP A 27 4.32 7.89 -10.28
CA ASP A 27 5.30 7.61 -11.34
C ASP A 27 4.68 6.80 -12.50
N TYR A 28 3.77 5.88 -12.19
CA TYR A 28 3.00 5.15 -13.19
C TYR A 28 2.14 6.09 -14.07
N TYR A 29 1.61 7.16 -13.50
CA TYR A 29 0.86 8.19 -14.24
C TYR A 29 1.74 9.28 -14.86
N GLY A 30 3.06 9.21 -14.71
CA GLY A 30 3.98 10.24 -15.20
C GLY A 30 4.01 11.52 -14.36
N THR A 31 3.54 11.45 -13.11
CA THR A 31 3.58 12.55 -12.15
C THR A 31 4.73 12.32 -11.17
N TYR A 32 5.85 12.99 -11.41
CA TYR A 32 7.08 12.74 -10.64
C TYR A 32 7.18 13.65 -9.42
N LYS A 33 7.26 13.02 -8.26
CA LYS A 33 7.51 13.64 -6.96
C LYS A 33 8.55 12.83 -6.19
N THR A 34 9.37 13.53 -5.42
CA THR A 34 10.30 12.85 -4.51
C THR A 34 9.56 12.25 -3.32
N GLU A 35 10.09 11.19 -2.74
CA GLU A 35 9.57 10.59 -1.51
C GLU A 35 9.47 11.63 -0.38
N LYS A 36 10.47 12.52 -0.26
CA LYS A 36 10.50 13.60 0.76
C LYS A 36 9.35 14.59 0.59
N GLU A 37 9.05 15.01 -0.66
CA GLU A 37 7.89 15.87 -0.94
C GLU A 37 6.59 15.18 -0.55
N LEU A 38 6.43 13.91 -0.94
CA LEU A 38 5.22 13.13 -0.64
C LEU A 38 5.08 12.88 0.85
N ALA A 39 6.14 12.55 1.55
CA ALA A 39 6.16 12.40 3.00
C ALA A 39 5.66 13.66 3.72
N LYS A 40 6.11 14.84 3.24
CA LYS A 40 5.63 16.14 3.76
C LYS A 40 4.15 16.38 3.49
N ILE A 41 3.69 16.09 2.26
CA ILE A 41 2.29 16.29 1.88
C ILE A 41 1.37 15.30 2.63
N CYS A 42 1.79 14.05 2.77
CA CYS A 42 1.09 13.02 3.56
C CYS A 42 1.07 13.33 5.07
N LYS A 43 1.86 14.29 5.53
CA LYS A 43 2.00 14.64 6.95
C LYS A 43 2.37 13.43 7.80
N ILE A 44 3.39 12.68 7.36
CA ILE A 44 3.84 11.50 8.10
C ILE A 44 4.31 11.85 9.51
N SER A 45 4.05 10.96 10.45
CA SER A 45 4.66 10.99 11.77
C SER A 45 5.84 10.00 11.83
N LYS A 46 6.92 10.38 12.51
CA LYS A 46 8.07 9.48 12.70
C LYS A 46 7.70 8.18 13.45
N LYS A 47 6.67 8.26 14.28
CA LYS A 47 6.25 7.15 15.15
C LYS A 47 5.24 6.21 14.48
N LEU A 48 4.34 6.75 13.65
CA LEU A 48 3.17 6.01 13.13
C LEU A 48 3.16 5.90 11.60
N GLY A 49 4.13 6.53 10.92
CA GLY A 49 4.10 6.61 9.47
C GLY A 49 2.97 7.49 8.94
N THR A 50 2.29 7.03 7.92
CA THR A 50 1.10 7.67 7.36
C THR A 50 -0.07 6.70 7.36
N ASN A 51 -1.29 7.25 7.35
CA ASN A 51 -2.52 6.49 7.19
C ASN A 51 -3.13 6.74 5.80
N ASP A 52 -4.23 6.05 5.52
CA ASP A 52 -4.98 6.16 4.27
C ASP A 52 -5.43 7.61 3.98
N LYS A 53 -5.83 8.36 5.01
CA LYS A 53 -6.23 9.78 4.89
C LYS A 53 -5.06 10.66 4.43
N GLY A 54 -3.86 10.39 4.93
CA GLY A 54 -2.65 11.09 4.51
C GLY A 54 -2.33 10.84 3.04
N ILE A 55 -2.41 9.59 2.59
CA ILE A 55 -2.24 9.20 1.18
C ILE A 55 -3.31 9.85 0.31
N LYS A 56 -4.59 9.77 0.73
CA LYS A 56 -5.72 10.38 0.02
C LYS A 56 -5.51 11.88 -0.16
N ASN A 57 -5.28 12.60 0.94
CA ASN A 57 -5.11 14.05 0.90
C ASN A 57 -3.94 14.48 0.01
N ALA A 58 -2.85 13.71 0.01
CA ALA A 58 -1.70 13.99 -0.84
C ALA A 58 -2.03 13.78 -2.32
N ALA A 59 -2.69 12.70 -2.69
CA ALA A 59 -3.09 12.41 -4.05
C ALA A 59 -4.11 13.44 -4.58
N GLU A 60 -5.11 13.81 -3.77
CA GLU A 60 -6.13 14.81 -4.14
C GLU A 60 -5.51 16.21 -4.36
N LYS A 61 -4.54 16.61 -3.52
CA LYS A 61 -3.78 17.86 -3.73
C LYS A 61 -2.99 17.87 -5.04
N LEU A 62 -2.63 16.71 -5.55
CA LEU A 62 -1.93 16.57 -6.82
C LEU A 62 -2.88 16.36 -8.02
N GLY A 63 -4.19 16.54 -7.81
CA GLY A 63 -5.21 16.53 -8.85
C GLY A 63 -5.76 15.14 -9.20
N PHE A 64 -5.53 14.14 -8.36
CA PHE A 64 -6.07 12.79 -8.54
C PHE A 64 -7.36 12.60 -7.75
N LYS A 65 -8.22 11.72 -8.23
CA LYS A 65 -9.36 11.18 -7.45
C LYS A 65 -8.88 9.97 -6.66
N VAL A 66 -9.48 9.77 -5.50
CA VAL A 66 -9.10 8.64 -4.61
C VAL A 66 -10.36 7.92 -4.15
N THR A 67 -10.37 6.62 -4.35
CA THR A 67 -11.39 5.72 -3.80
C THR A 67 -10.75 4.81 -2.77
N ILE A 68 -11.23 4.89 -1.52
CA ILE A 68 -10.84 3.98 -0.44
C ILE A 68 -12.01 3.04 -0.18
N LYS A 69 -11.73 1.74 -0.14
CA LYS A 69 -12.73 0.72 0.16
C LYS A 69 -12.16 -0.31 1.13
N ASN A 70 -12.87 -0.52 2.23
CA ASN A 70 -12.64 -1.62 3.18
C ASN A 70 -13.48 -2.84 2.78
N ASN A 71 -13.19 -3.99 3.38
CA ASN A 71 -13.87 -5.25 3.08
C ASN A 71 -13.85 -5.61 1.59
N SER A 72 -12.77 -5.24 0.91
CA SER A 72 -12.58 -5.49 -0.51
C SER A 72 -12.32 -6.96 -0.80
N THR A 73 -12.49 -7.32 -2.04
CA THR A 73 -12.24 -8.65 -2.60
C THR A 73 -11.17 -8.58 -3.69
N PHE A 74 -10.67 -9.74 -4.12
CA PHE A 74 -9.80 -9.78 -5.30
C PHE A 74 -10.52 -9.31 -6.59
N SER A 75 -11.85 -9.46 -6.65
CA SER A 75 -12.65 -8.93 -7.77
C SER A 75 -12.59 -7.40 -7.82
N ASP A 76 -12.66 -6.72 -6.67
CA ASP A 76 -12.51 -5.26 -6.60
C ASP A 76 -11.15 -4.81 -7.14
N ILE A 77 -10.07 -5.49 -6.72
CA ILE A 77 -8.73 -5.24 -7.26
C ILE A 77 -8.68 -5.46 -8.77
N GLN A 78 -9.26 -6.56 -9.23
CA GLN A 78 -9.26 -6.90 -10.66
C GLN A 78 -10.01 -5.87 -11.52
N GLU A 79 -11.10 -5.30 -11.01
CA GLU A 79 -11.83 -4.23 -11.69
C GLU A 79 -10.99 -2.97 -11.88
N TRP A 80 -10.24 -2.57 -10.85
CA TRP A 80 -9.32 -1.45 -10.98
C TRP A 80 -8.16 -1.75 -11.95
N LEU A 81 -7.58 -2.93 -11.87
CA LEU A 81 -6.51 -3.34 -12.79
C LEU A 81 -6.99 -3.37 -14.25
N LYS A 82 -8.24 -3.80 -14.52
CA LYS A 82 -8.86 -3.72 -15.87
C LYS A 82 -8.95 -2.29 -16.37
N LYS A 83 -9.19 -1.33 -15.50
CA LYS A 83 -9.19 0.12 -15.79
C LYS A 83 -7.79 0.71 -15.90
N LYS A 84 -6.72 -0.10 -15.82
CA LYS A 84 -5.32 0.34 -15.80
C LYS A 84 -4.96 1.20 -14.58
N VAL A 85 -5.61 0.96 -13.47
CA VAL A 85 -5.36 1.64 -12.19
C VAL A 85 -4.64 0.67 -11.25
N PRO A 86 -3.37 0.92 -10.89
CA PRO A 86 -2.70 0.20 -9.82
C PRO A 86 -3.34 0.56 -8.47
N VAL A 87 -3.41 -0.39 -7.56
CA VAL A 87 -4.13 -0.24 -6.29
C VAL A 87 -3.15 -0.36 -5.13
N ILE A 88 -3.17 0.59 -4.21
CA ILE A 88 -2.45 0.45 -2.94
C ILE A 88 -3.28 -0.45 -2.01
N VAL A 89 -2.63 -1.39 -1.35
CA VAL A 89 -3.20 -2.25 -0.32
C VAL A 89 -2.50 -2.01 1.01
N ASP A 90 -3.28 -2.06 2.08
CA ASP A 90 -2.81 -2.03 3.44
C ASP A 90 -2.85 -3.44 4.01
N TRP A 91 -1.71 -3.99 4.42
CA TRP A 91 -1.60 -5.37 4.84
C TRP A 91 -0.59 -5.55 5.97
N PHE A 92 -0.83 -6.53 6.82
CA PHE A 92 -0.01 -6.82 7.99
C PHE A 92 1.09 -7.80 7.63
N THR A 93 2.33 -7.37 7.76
CA THR A 93 3.49 -8.17 7.38
C THR A 93 4.51 -8.24 8.52
N ARG A 94 5.24 -9.33 8.57
CA ARG A 94 6.45 -9.45 9.37
C ARG A 94 7.68 -9.00 8.59
N GLY A 95 7.50 -8.21 7.57
CA GLY A 95 8.54 -7.62 6.73
C GLY A 95 8.89 -8.47 5.52
N ARG A 96 10.04 -8.55 5.18
CA ARG A 96 10.84 -9.01 4.05
C ARG A 96 10.30 -10.14 3.15
N SER A 97 11.11 -10.64 2.26
CA SER A 97 10.70 -11.55 1.19
C SER A 97 10.09 -12.86 1.67
N ASP A 98 10.48 -13.34 2.82
CA ASP A 98 10.06 -14.59 3.40
C ASP A 98 9.34 -14.44 4.74
N TYR A 99 9.07 -13.20 5.15
CA TYR A 99 8.48 -12.87 6.45
C TYR A 99 9.37 -13.16 7.67
N SER A 100 10.65 -13.46 7.46
CA SER A 100 11.57 -13.85 8.53
C SER A 100 12.42 -12.71 9.07
N ASP A 101 12.65 -11.65 8.28
CA ASP A 101 13.65 -10.63 8.57
C ASP A 101 13.16 -9.48 9.44
N SER A 102 11.86 -9.39 9.70
CA SER A 102 11.32 -8.39 10.58
C SER A 102 11.13 -8.95 11.99
N GLU A 103 11.71 -8.30 12.97
CA GLU A 103 11.48 -8.61 14.38
C GLU A 103 10.10 -8.16 14.85
N THR A 104 9.48 -7.22 14.15
CA THR A 104 8.16 -6.68 14.45
C THR A 104 7.20 -6.90 13.31
N SER A 105 5.98 -7.32 13.65
CA SER A 105 4.86 -7.31 12.71
C SER A 105 4.27 -5.92 12.66
N ASP A 106 3.99 -5.39 11.47
CA ASP A 106 3.47 -4.04 11.29
C ASP A 106 2.58 -3.93 10.05
N GLY A 107 1.71 -2.91 10.05
CA GLY A 107 0.96 -2.50 8.88
C GLY A 107 1.89 -1.97 7.79
N HIS A 108 1.59 -2.30 6.55
CA HIS A 108 2.46 -2.01 5.42
C HIS A 108 1.66 -1.70 4.17
N TYR A 109 2.07 -0.66 3.45
CA TYR A 109 1.51 -0.32 2.14
C TYR A 109 2.37 -0.88 1.01
N SER A 110 1.71 -1.50 0.06
CA SER A 110 2.32 -1.96 -1.20
C SER A 110 1.39 -1.71 -2.37
N VAL A 111 1.91 -1.68 -3.59
CA VAL A 111 1.14 -1.39 -4.79
C VAL A 111 0.86 -2.66 -5.57
N VAL A 112 -0.41 -3.03 -5.70
CA VAL A 112 -0.83 -4.14 -6.56
C VAL A 112 -0.66 -3.74 -8.01
N MET A 113 0.18 -4.48 -8.72
CA MET A 113 0.39 -4.30 -10.14
C MET A 113 -0.22 -5.42 -10.98
N GLY A 114 -0.62 -6.50 -10.35
CA GLY A 114 -1.19 -7.64 -11.07
C GLY A 114 -1.88 -8.65 -10.20
N LEU A 115 -2.73 -9.44 -10.84
CA LEU A 115 -3.50 -10.51 -10.24
C LEU A 115 -3.77 -11.61 -11.26
N ASP A 116 -3.58 -12.86 -10.87
CA ASP A 116 -4.05 -14.05 -11.58
C ASP A 116 -4.86 -14.96 -10.65
N ASN A 117 -5.22 -16.17 -11.09
CA ASN A 117 -6.04 -17.08 -10.30
C ASN A 117 -5.36 -17.60 -9.03
N LYS A 118 -4.03 -17.56 -8.95
CA LYS A 118 -3.24 -18.14 -7.86
C LYS A 118 -2.51 -17.08 -7.04
N PHE A 119 -2.08 -15.99 -7.67
CA PHE A 119 -1.15 -15.03 -7.08
C PHE A 119 -1.64 -13.59 -7.17
N ILE A 120 -1.22 -12.79 -6.19
CA ILE A 120 -1.20 -11.33 -6.23
C ILE A 120 0.26 -10.87 -6.42
N TYR A 121 0.46 -9.83 -7.23
CA TYR A 121 1.76 -9.26 -7.55
C TYR A 121 1.81 -7.83 -7.04
N LEU A 122 2.73 -7.56 -6.13
CA LEU A 122 2.90 -6.26 -5.48
C LEU A 122 4.23 -5.65 -5.87
N GLN A 123 4.28 -4.34 -6.15
CA GLN A 123 5.50 -3.57 -5.98
C GLN A 123 5.61 -3.16 -4.51
N ASP A 124 6.64 -3.62 -3.86
CA ASP A 124 6.83 -3.41 -2.43
C ASP A 124 7.92 -2.39 -2.17
N PRO A 125 7.57 -1.24 -1.58
CA PRO A 125 8.55 -0.17 -1.33
C PRO A 125 9.58 -0.54 -0.28
N GLU A 126 9.32 -1.47 0.62
CA GLU A 126 10.30 -1.90 1.62
C GLU A 126 11.51 -2.57 0.99
N ILE A 127 11.28 -3.41 0.00
CA ILE A 127 12.35 -4.16 -0.68
C ILE A 127 12.72 -3.62 -2.06
N GLY A 128 11.99 -2.61 -2.56
CA GLY A 128 12.24 -1.98 -3.86
C GLY A 128 12.07 -2.90 -5.06
N LYS A 129 11.29 -3.96 -4.94
CA LYS A 129 11.04 -4.95 -6.00
C LYS A 129 9.68 -5.60 -5.88
N ALA A 130 9.31 -6.35 -6.92
CA ALA A 130 8.06 -7.09 -6.93
C ALA A 130 8.06 -8.26 -5.95
N ARG A 131 6.93 -8.42 -5.24
CA ARG A 131 6.57 -9.64 -4.50
C ARG A 131 5.51 -10.40 -5.27
N LYS A 132 5.62 -11.72 -5.22
CA LYS A 132 4.61 -12.66 -5.70
C LYS A 132 4.12 -13.47 -4.51
N ILE A 133 2.85 -13.28 -4.12
CA ILE A 133 2.27 -13.93 -2.94
C ILE A 133 1.07 -14.76 -3.39
N LYS A 134 0.90 -15.97 -2.84
CA LYS A 134 -0.32 -16.76 -3.07
C LYS A 134 -1.53 -16.02 -2.53
N ARG A 135 -2.64 -16.00 -3.27
CA ARG A 135 -3.86 -15.29 -2.86
C ARG A 135 -4.38 -15.71 -1.48
N ASN A 136 -4.33 -17.02 -1.18
CA ASN A 136 -4.76 -17.52 0.11
C ASN A 136 -3.87 -17.05 1.26
N ASP A 137 -2.56 -16.92 1.02
CA ASP A 137 -1.63 -16.42 2.03
C ASP A 137 -1.80 -14.91 2.21
N PHE A 138 -1.97 -14.16 1.11
CA PHE A 138 -2.26 -12.74 1.18
C PHE A 138 -3.58 -12.43 1.90
N MET A 139 -4.62 -13.24 1.67
CA MET A 139 -5.91 -13.07 2.35
C MET A 139 -5.79 -13.15 3.88
N ARG A 140 -4.85 -13.93 4.41
CA ARG A 140 -4.63 -14.08 5.85
C ARG A 140 -3.96 -12.86 6.49
N VAL A 141 -3.28 -12.04 5.70
CA VAL A 141 -2.52 -10.86 6.16
C VAL A 141 -3.05 -9.55 5.59
N TRP A 142 -4.13 -9.59 4.83
CA TRP A 142 -4.73 -8.39 4.25
C TRP A 142 -5.62 -7.68 5.26
N PHE A 143 -5.00 -7.13 6.27
CA PHE A 143 -5.60 -6.32 7.34
C PHE A 143 -4.53 -5.44 7.98
N ASP A 144 -4.95 -4.43 8.72
CA ASP A 144 -4.12 -3.60 9.58
C ASP A 144 -4.92 -3.09 10.78
N PHE A 145 -4.30 -2.34 11.64
CA PHE A 145 -4.89 -1.73 12.83
C PHE A 145 -4.74 -0.21 12.78
N GLU A 146 -5.79 0.51 13.17
CA GLU A 146 -5.72 1.94 13.34
C GLU A 146 -5.10 2.28 14.70
N GLY A 147 -3.95 3.00 14.69
CA GLY A 147 -3.32 3.55 15.89
C GLY A 147 -2.01 2.87 16.34
N PRO A 148 -1.38 3.46 17.36
CA PRO A 148 0.06 3.33 17.58
C PRO A 148 0.54 2.10 18.33
N HIS A 149 -0.20 1.18 18.76
CA HIS A 149 0.29 -0.07 19.38
C HIS A 149 -0.86 -0.96 19.86
N ILE A 150 -0.71 -2.22 19.60
CA ILE A 150 -1.52 -3.34 19.99
C ILE A 150 -1.45 -3.61 21.50
N LYS A 151 -1.79 -2.64 22.33
CA LYS A 151 -1.95 -2.93 23.77
C LYS A 151 -3.38 -3.34 24.16
N SER A 152 -4.37 -2.96 23.36
CA SER A 152 -5.74 -3.43 23.49
C SER A 152 -6.47 -3.17 22.16
N ILE A 153 -6.46 -4.14 21.26
CA ILE A 153 -7.16 -4.03 19.97
C ILE A 153 -8.65 -4.14 20.25
N LYS A 154 -9.37 -3.11 19.85
CA LYS A 154 -10.83 -3.17 19.74
C LYS A 154 -11.20 -3.50 18.30
N ALA A 155 -12.28 -4.25 18.09
CA ALA A 155 -12.75 -4.62 16.76
C ALA A 155 -12.95 -3.40 15.83
N LYS A 156 -13.27 -2.22 16.38
CA LYS A 156 -13.41 -0.95 15.65
C LYS A 156 -12.10 -0.40 15.07
N ASP A 157 -10.96 -0.85 15.61
CA ASP A 157 -9.63 -0.37 15.20
C ASP A 157 -9.06 -1.24 14.08
N LEU A 158 -9.77 -2.30 13.69
CA LEU A 158 -9.35 -3.24 12.66
C LEU A 158 -9.73 -2.74 11.26
N ILE A 159 -8.72 -2.60 10.40
CA ILE A 159 -8.87 -2.28 8.98
C ILE A 159 -8.80 -3.58 8.21
N ILE A 160 -9.90 -4.00 7.60
CA ILE A 160 -9.99 -5.28 6.91
C ILE A 160 -10.00 -5.05 5.40
N ARG A 161 -9.04 -5.66 4.70
CA ARG A 161 -8.97 -5.70 3.25
C ARG A 161 -9.19 -4.33 2.59
N GLN A 162 -8.40 -3.35 3.04
CA GLN A 162 -8.45 -2.00 2.48
C GLN A 162 -7.74 -1.96 1.14
N ILE A 163 -8.35 -1.24 0.21
CA ILE A 163 -7.74 -0.79 -1.03
C ILE A 163 -7.82 0.73 -1.14
N ILE A 164 -6.79 1.32 -1.74
CA ILE A 164 -6.75 2.75 -2.10
C ILE A 164 -6.47 2.81 -3.61
N ALA A 165 -7.47 3.16 -4.39
CA ALA A 165 -7.35 3.36 -5.82
C ALA A 165 -7.20 4.86 -6.12
N ILE A 166 -6.06 5.22 -6.72
CA ILE A 166 -5.74 6.60 -7.13
C ILE A 166 -5.89 6.66 -8.66
N HIS A 167 -6.74 7.55 -9.14
CA HIS A 167 -7.10 7.61 -10.56
C HIS A 167 -7.37 9.04 -11.04
N LYS A 168 -7.38 9.24 -12.36
CA LYS A 168 -7.70 10.52 -13.01
C LYS A 168 -9.19 10.76 -13.11
#